data_62dbace9137fc0c4e593cbf3f48d675d
#
_entry.id   62dbace9137fc0c4e593cbf3f48d675d
#
_cell.length_a   1.000
_cell.length_b   1.000
_cell.length_c   1.000
_cell.angle_alpha   90.00
_cell.angle_beta   90.00
_cell.angle_gamma   90.00
#
_symmetry.space_group_name_H-M   'P 1'
#
loop_
_entity.id
_entity.type
_entity.pdbx_description
1 polymer ?
#
loop_
_entity_poly.entity_id
_entity_poly.type
_entity_poly.pdbx_seq_one_letter_code
_entity_poly.pdbx_strand_id
1 'polypeptide(L)'
;MRHILCILLSVFGLTTGMTQHLHQIRGTVFCENKGISGVVVSDGKNCVQTDKQGNYSLNIDNESRFVFISTPSGYLTEIKENTIPLFYKPIDRSVDKNYNFHLKKNPHDDLNHVFFAQADVQAIRPENLETYHTFLNDYQEELASYRNTDIFGIDCGDITGDNAQLFPPYIEAIKSLNIPVYRAIGNHDMDYNGRSFETSQHSFESF
;
A
#
# COMPACT_ATOMS: atom_id res chain seq x y z
N MET A 1 19.25 -7.04 -76.03
CA MET A 1 18.13 -7.07 -75.05
C MET A 1 18.64 -7.67 -73.72
N ARG A 2 18.83 -6.82 -72.70
CA ARG A 2 19.34 -7.23 -71.39
C ARG A 2 18.14 -7.33 -70.45
N HIS A 3 17.81 -8.54 -69.98
CA HIS A 3 16.78 -8.77 -68.98
C HIS A 3 17.38 -8.48 -67.60
N ILE A 4 16.82 -7.46 -66.90
CA ILE A 4 17.14 -7.17 -65.51
C ILE A 4 16.16 -7.99 -64.68
N LEU A 5 16.70 -8.93 -63.91
CA LEU A 5 15.96 -9.74 -62.96
C LEU A 5 15.94 -9.00 -61.62
N CYS A 6 14.80 -8.40 -61.24
CA CYS A 6 14.59 -7.83 -59.92
C CYS A 6 14.28 -8.94 -58.92
N ILE A 7 15.21 -9.22 -58.02
CA ILE A 7 14.94 -10.10 -56.85
C ILE A 7 14.37 -9.26 -55.73
N LEU A 8 13.09 -9.42 -55.43
CA LEU A 8 12.45 -8.87 -54.24
C LEU A 8 12.87 -9.74 -53.04
N LEU A 9 13.76 -9.23 -52.18
CA LEU A 9 13.98 -9.77 -50.85
C LEU A 9 12.86 -9.30 -49.90
N SER A 10 11.93 -10.21 -49.62
CA SER A 10 10.97 -9.99 -48.52
C SER A 10 11.67 -10.29 -47.19
N VAL A 11 12.01 -9.23 -46.45
CA VAL A 11 12.49 -9.31 -45.06
C VAL A 11 11.29 -9.62 -44.19
N PHE A 12 11.12 -10.86 -43.82
CA PHE A 12 10.21 -11.26 -42.74
C PHE A 12 10.85 -10.81 -41.40
N GLY A 13 10.44 -9.67 -40.89
CA GLY A 13 10.76 -9.27 -39.52
C GLY A 13 10.09 -10.23 -38.53
N LEU A 14 10.87 -11.11 -37.94
CA LEU A 14 10.46 -11.84 -36.73
C LEU A 14 10.33 -10.86 -35.61
N THR A 15 9.12 -10.34 -35.37
CA THR A 15 8.81 -9.71 -34.09
C THR A 15 8.79 -10.82 -33.05
N THR A 16 9.87 -10.98 -32.29
CA THR A 16 9.87 -11.75 -31.05
C THR A 16 8.96 -11.01 -30.10
N GLY A 17 7.70 -11.38 -30.06
CA GLY A 17 6.80 -10.95 -29.00
C GLY A 17 7.40 -11.44 -27.69
N MET A 18 7.87 -10.50 -26.87
CA MET A 18 8.18 -10.81 -25.46
C MET A 18 6.87 -11.31 -24.84
N THR A 19 6.72 -12.61 -24.67
CA THR A 19 5.68 -13.18 -23.84
C THR A 19 5.95 -12.69 -22.41
N GLN A 20 5.22 -11.67 -22.01
CA GLN A 20 5.20 -11.22 -20.61
C GLN A 20 4.65 -12.41 -19.81
N HIS A 21 5.49 -13.04 -19.02
CA HIS A 21 5.06 -14.09 -18.09
C HIS A 21 4.19 -13.41 -17.02
N LEU A 22 2.88 -13.38 -17.26
CA LEU A 22 1.91 -12.93 -16.30
C LEU A 22 1.87 -13.97 -15.17
N HIS A 23 2.32 -13.57 -14.00
CA HIS A 23 2.15 -14.35 -12.78
C HIS A 23 0.75 -14.09 -12.24
N GLN A 24 0.04 -15.16 -11.86
CA GLN A 24 -1.30 -15.04 -11.31
C GLN A 24 -1.27 -15.24 -9.80
N ILE A 25 -1.83 -14.27 -9.08
CA ILE A 25 -2.08 -14.38 -7.64
C ILE A 25 -3.58 -14.52 -7.36
N ARG A 26 -3.91 -15.10 -6.22
CA ARG A 26 -5.29 -15.37 -5.82
C ARG A 26 -5.48 -15.16 -4.33
N GLY A 27 -6.72 -14.97 -3.93
CA GLY A 27 -7.09 -14.84 -2.54
C GLY A 27 -8.58 -14.64 -2.35
N THR A 28 -8.96 -14.40 -1.11
CA THR A 28 -10.34 -14.16 -0.70
C THR A 28 -10.42 -12.93 0.19
N VAL A 29 -11.42 -12.09 -0.03
CA VAL A 29 -11.79 -11.01 0.89
C VAL A 29 -13.02 -11.44 1.67
N PHE A 30 -12.95 -11.42 3.00
CA PHE A 30 -14.01 -11.96 3.84
C PHE A 30 -14.15 -11.21 5.17
N CYS A 31 -15.34 -11.33 5.76
CA CYS A 31 -15.68 -10.88 7.10
C CYS A 31 -16.45 -12.00 7.81
N GLU A 32 -16.12 -12.34 9.07
CA GLU A 32 -16.80 -13.37 9.85
C GLU A 32 -17.01 -14.69 9.08
N ASN A 33 -16.01 -15.15 8.36
CA ASN A 33 -16.03 -16.35 7.51
C ASN A 33 -16.99 -16.28 6.29
N LYS A 34 -17.51 -15.10 5.95
CA LYS A 34 -18.32 -14.87 4.75
C LYS A 34 -17.52 -14.04 3.74
N GLY A 35 -17.46 -14.52 2.50
CA GLY A 35 -16.85 -13.77 1.42
C GLY A 35 -17.61 -12.47 1.13
N ILE A 36 -16.86 -11.43 0.80
CA ILE A 36 -17.40 -10.11 0.42
C ILE A 36 -17.26 -9.96 -1.08
N SER A 37 -18.39 -9.83 -1.77
CA SER A 37 -18.45 -9.65 -3.23
C SER A 37 -18.20 -8.20 -3.64
N GLY A 38 -17.61 -8.00 -4.82
CA GLY A 38 -17.46 -6.68 -5.45
C GLY A 38 -16.33 -5.82 -4.87
N VAL A 39 -15.49 -6.38 -4.00
CA VAL A 39 -14.31 -5.67 -3.48
C VAL A 39 -13.27 -5.54 -4.60
N VAL A 40 -12.81 -4.33 -4.84
CA VAL A 40 -11.74 -4.07 -5.80
C VAL A 40 -10.40 -4.50 -5.22
N VAL A 41 -9.68 -5.34 -5.96
CA VAL A 41 -8.33 -5.80 -5.64
C VAL A 41 -7.40 -5.36 -6.76
N SER A 42 -6.25 -4.80 -6.42
CA SER A 42 -5.30 -4.23 -7.39
C SER A 42 -3.85 -4.50 -6.99
N ASP A 43 -2.97 -4.47 -7.99
CA ASP A 43 -1.51 -4.45 -7.85
C ASP A 43 -0.90 -3.08 -8.20
N GLY A 44 -1.77 -2.06 -8.40
CA GLY A 44 -1.39 -0.72 -8.85
C GLY A 44 -1.44 -0.52 -10.37
N LYS A 45 -1.51 -1.60 -11.15
CA LYS A 45 -1.61 -1.57 -12.63
C LYS A 45 -2.89 -2.21 -13.11
N ASN A 46 -3.24 -3.35 -12.54
CA ASN A 46 -4.42 -4.14 -12.89
C ASN A 46 -5.42 -4.14 -11.72
N CYS A 47 -6.70 -4.27 -12.03
CA CYS A 47 -7.77 -4.38 -11.04
C CYS A 47 -8.71 -5.52 -11.39
N VAL A 48 -9.21 -6.19 -10.36
CA VAL A 48 -10.30 -7.15 -10.45
C VAL A 48 -11.28 -6.92 -9.31
N GLN A 49 -12.46 -7.49 -9.42
CA GLN A 49 -13.43 -7.52 -8.32
C GLN A 49 -13.59 -8.93 -7.79
N THR A 50 -13.85 -9.06 -6.50
CA THR A 50 -14.18 -10.34 -5.88
C THR A 50 -15.53 -10.87 -6.38
N ASP A 51 -15.62 -12.19 -6.53
CA ASP A 51 -16.86 -12.90 -6.87
C ASP A 51 -17.85 -12.95 -5.70
N LYS A 52 -18.99 -13.66 -5.90
CA LYS A 52 -20.04 -13.82 -4.86
C LYS A 52 -19.54 -14.51 -3.59
N GLN A 53 -18.47 -15.28 -3.67
CA GLN A 53 -17.84 -15.99 -2.57
C GLN A 53 -16.66 -15.20 -1.97
N GLY A 54 -16.40 -14.00 -2.48
CA GLY A 54 -15.29 -13.14 -2.05
C GLY A 54 -13.94 -13.51 -2.68
N ASN A 55 -13.89 -14.46 -3.61
CA ASN A 55 -12.64 -14.88 -4.23
C ASN A 55 -12.23 -13.95 -5.35
N TYR A 56 -10.92 -13.82 -5.56
CA TYR A 56 -10.35 -13.11 -6.69
C TYR A 56 -9.15 -13.84 -7.27
N SER A 57 -8.86 -13.52 -8.52
CA SER A 57 -7.65 -13.92 -9.25
C SER A 57 -7.16 -12.73 -10.06
N LEU A 58 -5.92 -12.30 -9.83
CA LEU A 58 -5.32 -11.12 -10.43
C LEU A 58 -4.04 -11.51 -11.16
N ASN A 59 -3.94 -11.15 -12.44
CA ASN A 59 -2.72 -11.28 -13.20
C ASN A 59 -1.82 -10.08 -12.88
N ILE A 60 -0.59 -10.36 -12.47
CA ILE A 60 0.42 -9.37 -12.10
C ILE A 60 1.63 -9.49 -13.01
N ASP A 61 2.36 -8.41 -13.19
CA ASP A 61 3.64 -8.41 -13.88
C ASP A 61 4.82 -8.55 -12.90
N ASN A 62 6.03 -8.56 -13.47
CA ASN A 62 7.25 -8.75 -12.67
C ASN A 62 7.58 -7.56 -11.76
N GLU A 63 7.00 -6.39 -12.00
CA GLU A 63 7.24 -5.17 -11.21
C GLU A 63 6.26 -5.00 -10.06
N SER A 64 5.13 -5.75 -10.07
CA SER A 64 4.13 -5.68 -9.01
C SER A 64 4.72 -6.17 -7.70
N ARG A 65 4.72 -5.34 -6.67
CA ARG A 65 5.31 -5.64 -5.35
C ARG A 65 4.28 -5.90 -4.28
N PHE A 66 3.10 -5.31 -4.44
CA PHE A 66 2.02 -5.39 -3.48
C PHE A 66 0.70 -5.73 -4.17
N VAL A 67 -0.15 -6.41 -3.44
CA VAL A 67 -1.58 -6.52 -3.75
C VAL A 67 -2.35 -5.82 -2.63
N PHE A 68 -3.35 -5.04 -3.00
CA PHE A 68 -4.14 -4.27 -2.05
C PHE A 68 -5.61 -4.23 -2.44
N ILE A 69 -6.44 -3.86 -1.48
CA ILE A 69 -7.89 -3.73 -1.66
C ILE A 69 -8.33 -2.27 -1.45
N SER A 70 -9.38 -1.87 -2.17
CA SER A 70 -10.18 -0.73 -1.76
C SER A 70 -11.16 -1.21 -0.71
N THR A 71 -11.05 -0.69 0.51
CA THR A 71 -11.95 -1.06 1.60
C THR A 71 -13.38 -0.70 1.23
N PRO A 72 -14.30 -1.67 1.14
CA PRO A 72 -15.68 -1.40 0.72
C PRO A 72 -16.47 -0.74 1.85
N SER A 73 -17.52 0.01 1.47
CA SER A 73 -18.46 0.61 2.42
C SER A 73 -19.04 -0.44 3.38
N GLY A 74 -19.23 -0.07 4.62
CA GLY A 74 -19.71 -0.94 5.70
C GLY A 74 -18.64 -1.85 6.31
N TYR A 75 -17.37 -1.67 5.96
CA TYR A 75 -16.27 -2.47 6.47
C TYR A 75 -15.06 -1.62 6.84
N LEU A 76 -14.26 -2.17 7.76
CA LEU A 76 -12.96 -1.64 8.17
C LEU A 76 -11.89 -2.70 7.95
N THR A 77 -10.68 -2.27 7.61
CA THR A 77 -9.49 -3.14 7.63
C THR A 77 -9.08 -3.45 9.07
N GLU A 78 -8.41 -4.58 9.27
CA GLU A 78 -7.69 -4.79 10.51
C GLU A 78 -6.54 -3.79 10.65
N ILE A 79 -6.17 -3.50 11.88
CA ILE A 79 -5.07 -2.60 12.20
C ILE A 79 -4.00 -3.42 12.93
N LYS A 80 -2.79 -3.41 12.41
CA LYS A 80 -1.61 -3.94 13.10
C LYS A 80 -1.00 -2.85 13.96
N GLU A 81 -0.53 -3.22 15.15
CA GLU A 81 0.17 -2.31 16.05
C GLU A 81 -0.61 -1.01 16.34
N ASN A 82 -1.93 -1.10 16.43
CA ASN A 82 -2.85 0.02 16.71
C ASN A 82 -2.81 1.18 15.70
N THR A 83 -2.10 1.07 14.58
CA THR A 83 -1.94 2.19 13.65
C THR A 83 -1.77 1.78 12.19
N ILE A 84 -1.30 0.57 11.87
CA ILE A 84 -1.01 0.15 10.50
C ILE A 84 -2.24 -0.53 9.89
N PRO A 85 -2.96 0.10 8.93
CA PRO A 85 -4.11 -0.51 8.29
C PRO A 85 -3.67 -1.63 7.34
N LEU A 86 -4.28 -2.82 7.47
CA LEU A 86 -3.90 -4.02 6.71
C LEU A 86 -4.71 -4.15 5.41
N PHE A 87 -4.69 -3.13 4.57
CA PHE A 87 -5.34 -3.13 3.27
C PHE A 87 -4.45 -3.65 2.13
N TYR A 88 -3.17 -3.91 2.38
CA TYR A 88 -2.21 -4.41 1.40
C TYR A 88 -1.38 -5.58 1.93
N LYS A 89 -0.78 -6.33 1.01
CA LYS A 89 0.16 -7.42 1.30
C LYS A 89 1.31 -7.40 0.30
N PRO A 90 2.57 -7.59 0.77
CA PRO A 90 3.70 -7.77 -0.13
C PRO A 90 3.56 -9.08 -0.91
N ILE A 91 3.88 -9.02 -2.21
CA ILE A 91 3.87 -10.18 -3.09
C ILE A 91 5.20 -10.91 -2.95
N ASP A 92 5.09 -12.17 -2.53
CA ASP A 92 6.23 -13.09 -2.48
C ASP A 92 6.09 -14.13 -3.60
N ARG A 93 6.94 -14.06 -4.60
CA ARG A 93 6.92 -14.95 -5.77
C ARG A 93 7.62 -16.28 -5.53
N SER A 94 8.31 -16.43 -4.43
CA SER A 94 9.02 -17.67 -4.08
C SER A 94 8.08 -18.77 -3.58
N VAL A 95 6.86 -18.39 -3.16
CA VAL A 95 5.87 -19.30 -2.59
C VAL A 95 4.51 -19.14 -3.26
N ASP A 96 3.85 -20.27 -3.54
CA ASP A 96 2.43 -20.28 -3.94
C ASP A 96 1.56 -20.15 -2.70
N LYS A 97 1.03 -18.96 -2.46
CA LYS A 97 0.16 -18.67 -1.32
C LYS A 97 -1.06 -17.85 -1.71
N ASN A 98 -2.10 -17.92 -0.92
CA ASN A 98 -3.27 -17.07 -1.05
C ASN A 98 -3.04 -15.73 -0.35
N TYR A 99 -3.44 -14.65 -0.99
CA TYR A 99 -3.39 -13.29 -0.45
C TYR A 99 -4.79 -12.91 0.05
N ASN A 100 -5.14 -13.44 1.23
CA ASN A 100 -6.47 -13.23 1.81
C ASN A 100 -6.51 -11.92 2.60
N PHE A 101 -7.66 -11.22 2.54
CA PHE A 101 -7.94 -10.03 3.33
C PHE A 101 -9.11 -10.28 4.25
N HIS A 102 -8.91 -10.03 5.53
CA HIS A 102 -9.94 -10.08 6.54
C HIS A 102 -10.40 -8.65 6.87
N LEU A 103 -11.71 -8.43 6.78
CA LEU A 103 -12.33 -7.16 7.11
C LEU A 103 -13.24 -7.34 8.33
N LYS A 104 -13.49 -6.25 9.02
CA LYS A 104 -14.46 -6.17 10.13
C LYS A 104 -15.67 -5.37 9.68
N LYS A 105 -16.83 -5.66 10.24
CA LYS A 105 -18.00 -4.80 10.06
C LYS A 105 -17.71 -3.43 10.64
N ASN A 106 -18.04 -2.38 9.88
CA ASN A 106 -18.01 -1.03 10.41
C ASN A 106 -19.19 -0.85 11.37
N PRO A 107 -18.96 -0.49 12.65
CA PRO A 107 -20.03 -0.22 13.60
C PRO A 107 -20.70 1.14 13.38
N HIS A 108 -20.09 2.02 12.58
CA HIS A 108 -20.54 3.38 12.33
C HIS A 108 -21.15 3.53 10.95
N ASP A 109 -21.77 4.68 10.71
CA ASP A 109 -22.24 5.11 9.41
C ASP A 109 -21.07 5.64 8.59
N ASP A 110 -20.84 5.07 7.39
CA ASP A 110 -19.77 5.48 6.47
C ASP A 110 -20.01 6.86 5.83
N LEU A 111 -21.10 7.52 6.10
CA LEU A 111 -21.40 8.83 5.50
C LEU A 111 -20.62 9.98 6.15
N ASN A 112 -20.11 9.75 7.35
CA ASN A 112 -19.39 10.76 8.11
C ASN A 112 -18.05 10.21 8.57
N HIS A 113 -16.99 10.92 8.23
CA HIS A 113 -15.62 10.58 8.64
C HIS A 113 -14.95 11.80 9.26
N VAL A 114 -14.07 11.55 10.20
CA VAL A 114 -13.09 12.52 10.68
C VAL A 114 -11.72 12.01 10.31
N PHE A 115 -10.91 12.84 9.71
CA PHE A 115 -9.51 12.51 9.50
C PHE A 115 -8.63 13.69 9.89
N PHE A 116 -7.44 13.38 10.37
CA PHE A 116 -6.38 14.36 10.46
C PHE A 116 -5.35 14.08 9.36
N ALA A 117 -4.78 15.14 8.83
CA ALA A 117 -3.67 15.07 7.91
C ALA A 117 -2.47 15.78 8.52
N GLN A 118 -1.35 15.09 8.53
CA GLN A 118 -0.07 15.67 8.94
C GLN A 118 0.95 15.50 7.84
N ALA A 119 1.97 16.35 7.85
CA ALA A 119 3.11 16.27 6.96
C ALA A 119 4.34 16.79 7.71
N ASP A 120 5.51 16.46 7.20
CA ASP A 120 6.76 17.09 7.61
C ASP A 120 7.05 16.97 9.11
N VAL A 121 6.83 15.81 9.69
CA VAL A 121 7.30 15.51 11.06
C VAL A 121 8.81 15.66 11.12
N GLN A 122 9.49 15.27 10.05
CA GLN A 122 10.92 15.46 9.77
C GLN A 122 11.83 15.20 10.98
N ALA A 123 11.57 14.09 11.67
CA ALA A 123 12.41 13.69 12.79
C ALA A 123 13.82 13.36 12.27
N ILE A 124 14.82 14.13 12.73
CA ILE A 124 16.24 13.96 12.39
C ILE A 124 16.96 13.20 13.49
N ARG A 125 16.50 13.37 14.72
CA ARG A 125 17.08 12.79 15.94
C ARG A 125 15.97 12.26 16.84
N PRO A 126 16.27 11.28 17.72
CA PRO A 126 15.28 10.73 18.66
C PRO A 126 14.55 11.79 19.49
N GLU A 127 15.24 12.86 19.88
CA GLU A 127 14.68 13.93 20.72
C GLU A 127 13.53 14.69 20.00
N ASN A 128 13.53 14.70 18.67
CA ASN A 128 12.41 15.28 17.92
C ASN A 128 11.11 14.51 18.14
N LEU A 129 11.20 13.20 18.36
CA LEU A 129 10.03 12.37 18.65
C LEU A 129 9.47 12.60 20.06
N GLU A 130 10.27 13.04 21.01
CA GLU A 130 9.77 13.47 22.34
C GLU A 130 8.85 14.69 22.20
N THR A 131 9.24 15.65 21.38
CA THR A 131 8.39 16.82 21.06
C THR A 131 7.13 16.39 20.31
N TYR A 132 7.28 15.46 19.38
CA TYR A 132 6.16 14.90 18.63
C TYR A 132 5.16 14.16 19.53
N HIS A 133 5.61 13.47 20.55
CA HIS A 133 4.73 12.86 21.55
C HIS A 133 3.84 13.89 22.26
N THR A 134 4.35 15.07 22.57
CA THR A 134 3.53 16.16 23.16
C THR A 134 2.42 16.58 22.20
N PHE A 135 2.75 16.73 20.93
CA PHE A 135 1.78 17.05 19.90
C PHE A 135 0.71 15.93 19.72
N LEU A 136 1.12 14.66 19.81
CA LEU A 136 0.18 13.53 19.74
C LEU A 136 -0.81 13.51 20.92
N ASN A 137 -0.42 14.01 22.09
CA ASN A 137 -1.33 14.13 23.24
C ASN A 137 -2.47 15.12 22.94
N ASP A 138 -2.17 16.25 22.32
CA ASP A 138 -3.18 17.24 21.91
C ASP A 138 -4.15 16.61 20.88
N TYR A 139 -3.64 15.79 19.95
CA TYR A 139 -4.48 15.03 19.03
C TYR A 139 -5.38 14.04 19.74
N GLN A 140 -4.88 13.32 20.72
CA GLN A 140 -5.71 12.36 21.47
C GLN A 140 -6.88 13.03 22.16
N GLU A 141 -6.67 14.22 22.75
CA GLU A 141 -7.73 15.01 23.39
C GLU A 141 -8.80 15.41 22.36
N GLU A 142 -8.40 15.90 21.19
CA GLU A 142 -9.32 16.28 20.12
C GLU A 142 -10.08 15.08 19.58
N LEU A 143 -9.40 13.97 19.29
CA LEU A 143 -10.01 12.74 18.75
C LEU A 143 -11.04 12.13 19.70
N ALA A 144 -10.89 12.35 21.02
CA ALA A 144 -11.83 11.86 22.01
C ALA A 144 -13.24 12.46 21.86
N SER A 145 -13.37 13.61 21.19
CA SER A 145 -14.66 14.25 20.91
C SER A 145 -15.47 13.55 19.79
N TYR A 146 -14.84 12.71 18.96
CA TYR A 146 -15.43 12.08 17.78
C TYR A 146 -15.73 10.57 17.94
N ARG A 147 -16.00 10.10 19.16
CA ARG A 147 -16.09 8.66 19.52
C ARG A 147 -17.10 7.82 18.73
N ASN A 148 -18.07 8.44 18.07
CA ASN A 148 -19.12 7.76 17.29
C ASN A 148 -18.93 7.94 15.78
N THR A 149 -17.74 8.27 15.35
CA THR A 149 -17.42 8.54 13.95
C THR A 149 -16.17 7.76 13.57
N ASP A 150 -16.08 7.33 12.32
CA ASP A 150 -14.85 6.73 11.81
C ASP A 150 -13.74 7.76 11.76
N ILE A 151 -12.63 7.43 12.39
CA ILE A 151 -11.46 8.30 12.48
C ILE A 151 -10.26 7.60 11.86
N PHE A 152 -9.52 8.32 11.04
CA PHE A 152 -8.24 7.86 10.51
C PHE A 152 -7.26 9.01 10.34
N GLY A 153 -5.98 8.68 10.24
CA GLY A 153 -4.92 9.63 9.94
C GLY A 153 -4.39 9.46 8.51
N ILE A 154 -3.92 10.57 7.96
CA ILE A 154 -3.15 10.61 6.72
C ILE A 154 -1.82 11.28 7.03
N ASP A 155 -0.73 10.55 6.77
CA ASP A 155 0.62 11.06 6.87
C ASP A 155 1.15 11.29 5.45
N CYS A 156 1.38 12.56 5.12
CA CYS A 156 1.68 12.99 3.75
C CYS A 156 3.17 12.87 3.39
N GLY A 157 3.96 12.19 4.23
CA GLY A 157 5.38 11.98 4.01
C GLY A 157 6.28 12.98 4.74
N ASP A 158 7.57 12.87 4.48
CA ASP A 158 8.64 13.55 5.20
C ASP A 158 8.54 13.30 6.70
N ILE A 159 8.32 12.03 7.06
CA ILE A 159 8.21 11.56 8.45
C ILE A 159 9.58 11.66 9.13
N THR A 160 10.62 11.26 8.40
CA THR A 160 12.01 11.36 8.86
C THR A 160 12.74 12.46 8.09
N GLY A 161 13.76 13.05 8.71
CA GLY A 161 14.66 13.99 8.04
C GLY A 161 15.95 13.27 7.61
N ASP A 162 15.90 12.51 6.52
CA ASP A 162 17.04 11.74 5.97
C ASP A 162 17.58 10.65 6.92
N ASN A 163 16.77 10.17 7.87
CA ASN A 163 17.16 9.16 8.84
C ASN A 163 16.10 8.06 8.99
N ALA A 164 16.13 7.08 8.09
CA ALA A 164 15.19 5.96 8.06
C ALA A 164 15.18 5.12 9.35
N GLN A 165 16.21 5.19 10.21
CA GLN A 165 16.24 4.49 11.49
C GLN A 165 15.21 5.03 12.48
N LEU A 166 14.60 6.19 12.19
CA LEU A 166 13.57 6.79 13.02
C LEU A 166 12.15 6.32 12.69
N PHE A 167 11.94 5.52 11.63
CA PHE A 167 10.63 4.94 11.35
C PHE A 167 10.10 4.05 12.50
N PRO A 168 10.85 3.07 13.04
CA PRO A 168 10.35 2.26 14.14
C PRO A 168 9.96 3.07 15.37
N PRO A 169 10.76 4.01 15.90
CA PRO A 169 10.34 4.83 17.03
C PRO A 169 9.21 5.82 16.68
N TYR A 170 9.10 6.30 15.43
CA TYR A 170 7.93 7.06 14.98
C TYR A 170 6.65 6.21 15.04
N ILE A 171 6.69 4.97 14.51
CA ILE A 171 5.55 4.05 14.56
C ILE A 171 5.16 3.80 16.02
N GLU A 172 6.13 3.62 16.91
CA GLU A 172 5.85 3.45 18.34
C GLU A 172 5.15 4.66 18.94
N ALA A 173 5.56 5.88 18.58
CA ALA A 173 4.92 7.10 19.04
C ALA A 173 3.46 7.18 18.59
N ILE A 174 3.20 6.98 17.30
CA ILE A 174 1.86 7.18 16.72
C ILE A 174 0.85 6.08 17.10
N LYS A 175 1.30 4.93 17.61
CA LYS A 175 0.44 3.87 18.19
C LYS A 175 -0.47 4.40 19.30
N SER A 176 -0.05 5.45 19.99
CA SER A 176 -0.81 6.07 21.06
C SER A 176 -2.17 6.58 20.59
N LEU A 177 -2.32 6.96 19.33
CA LEU A 177 -3.58 7.43 18.77
C LEU A 177 -4.63 6.32 18.64
N ASN A 178 -4.22 5.06 18.52
CA ASN A 178 -5.08 3.87 18.39
C ASN A 178 -6.12 3.99 17.25
N ILE A 179 -5.70 4.55 16.13
CA ILE A 179 -6.48 4.69 14.89
C ILE A 179 -5.64 4.26 13.69
N PRO A 180 -6.25 3.86 12.57
CA PRO A 180 -5.50 3.61 11.34
C PRO A 180 -4.87 4.90 10.82
N VAL A 181 -3.58 4.86 10.51
CA VAL A 181 -2.86 5.97 9.87
C VAL A 181 -2.29 5.49 8.54
N TYR A 182 -2.77 6.09 7.47
CA TYR A 182 -2.29 5.83 6.11
C TYR A 182 -1.09 6.74 5.84
N ARG A 183 0.00 6.17 5.38
CA ARG A 183 1.26 6.88 5.20
C ARG A 183 1.68 6.93 3.75
N ALA A 184 2.14 8.08 3.31
CA ALA A 184 2.88 8.24 2.08
C ALA A 184 4.37 8.45 2.40
N ILE A 185 5.23 8.01 1.49
CA ILE A 185 6.65 8.30 1.58
C ILE A 185 6.94 9.69 1.00
N GLY A 186 7.73 10.49 1.70
CA GLY A 186 8.24 11.77 1.22
C GLY A 186 9.67 11.69 0.70
N ASN A 187 10.22 12.80 0.24
CA ASN A 187 11.58 12.81 -0.29
C ASN A 187 12.64 12.70 0.81
N HIS A 188 12.36 13.12 2.03
CA HIS A 188 13.25 12.95 3.19
C HIS A 188 13.15 11.58 3.87
N ASP A 189 12.19 10.76 3.44
CA ASP A 189 12.04 9.39 3.92
C ASP A 189 12.91 8.39 3.13
N MET A 190 13.66 8.86 2.16
CA MET A 190 14.49 8.04 1.29
C MET A 190 15.84 7.71 1.93
N ASP A 191 16.32 6.49 1.70
CA ASP A 191 17.69 6.12 2.08
C ASP A 191 18.68 6.65 1.06
N TYR A 192 19.30 7.78 1.37
CA TYR A 192 20.32 8.42 0.51
C TYR A 192 21.70 7.77 0.59
N ASN A 193 21.92 6.80 1.46
CA ASN A 193 23.20 6.07 1.55
C ASN A 193 23.45 5.20 0.33
N GLY A 194 22.37 4.86 -0.39
CA GLY A 194 22.44 4.11 -1.63
C GLY A 194 21.92 4.92 -2.82
N ARG A 195 22.74 5.75 -3.43
CA ARG A 195 22.35 6.65 -4.52
C ARG A 195 22.15 5.99 -5.89
N SER A 196 21.97 4.69 -5.99
CA SER A 196 21.63 4.03 -7.25
C SER A 196 20.12 3.73 -7.30
N PHE A 197 19.59 3.57 -8.50
CA PHE A 197 18.21 3.13 -8.71
C PHE A 197 17.93 1.80 -7.98
N GLU A 198 18.93 0.94 -7.87
CA GLU A 198 18.84 -0.36 -7.18
C GLU A 198 18.73 -0.19 -5.66
N THR A 199 19.41 0.80 -5.09
CA THR A 199 19.40 1.05 -3.64
C THR A 199 18.27 1.95 -3.18
N SER A 200 17.63 2.71 -4.06
CA SER A 200 16.41 3.47 -3.74
C SER A 200 15.25 2.57 -3.29
N GLN A 201 15.32 1.28 -3.58
CA GLN A 201 14.36 0.29 -3.13
C GLN A 201 14.39 0.04 -1.62
N HIS A 202 15.53 0.20 -0.97
CA HIS A 202 15.66 0.06 0.49
C HIS A 202 14.79 1.04 1.25
N SER A 203 14.55 2.22 0.72
CA SER A 203 13.65 3.20 1.31
C SER A 203 12.23 2.69 1.45
N PHE A 204 11.72 1.98 0.44
CA PHE A 204 10.38 1.37 0.48
C PHE A 204 10.30 0.13 1.36
N GLU A 205 11.43 -0.52 1.64
CA GLU A 205 11.49 -1.67 2.54
C GLU A 205 11.55 -1.23 4.01
N SER A 206 12.11 -0.05 4.26
CA SER A 206 12.24 0.53 5.60
C SER A 206 10.97 1.25 6.05
N PHE A 207 10.19 1.77 5.11
CA PHE A 207 8.93 2.46 5.32
C PHE A 207 7.78 1.45 5.54
#